data_539dd3b1d1e592da285dee4534e8a331
#
_entry.id   539dd3b1d1e592da285dee4534e8a331
#
_cell.length_a   1.000
_cell.length_b   1.000
_cell.length_c   1.000
_cell.angle_alpha   90.00
_cell.angle_beta   90.00
_cell.angle_gamma   90.00
#
_symmetry.space_group_name_H-M   'P 1'
#
loop_
_entity.id
_entity.type
_entity.pdbx_description
1 polymer ?
#
loop_
_entity_poly.entity_id
_entity_poly.type
_entity_poly.pdbx_seq_one_letter_code
_entity_poly.pdbx_strand_id
1 'polypeptide(L)'
;MLILDFINVGNGDSILIREMDGGRQKFAALVDCGHDNLVRDDHPQELDPRSKRIYAGDFLEKQGVDRLDLLLLTHFHRDHIGGLGRVLKAVTVERLITPYLPPLEQAPIDPDADPAVPKAARNLLRYVELYADALRKYRHRIGEIVVYPGNRVETLHLTDELTMDILFGEPVLYPRQKEVFDAAYRGERNSYDLIHWAKSLNVSSLRQRLYYHGREVVLGGDAYAHMWETVTATPCDILKVPHHASLSSTTRKLLKMLKPKLAVVCVAAGRPDERPHPYIVSLLKEMVPEVRFTDAVSIPGLVEPEFHESVHIEIE
;
A
#
# COMPACT_ATOMS: atom_id res chain seq x y z
N MET A 1 -22.02 9.29 -2.15
CA MET A 1 -21.45 8.68 -0.93
C MET A 1 -20.12 8.01 -1.28
N LEU A 2 -19.05 8.30 -0.56
CA LEU A 2 -17.75 7.64 -0.72
C LEU A 2 -17.59 6.54 0.33
N ILE A 3 -17.19 5.34 -0.11
CA ILE A 3 -16.92 4.18 0.75
C ILE A 3 -15.43 3.87 0.69
N LEU A 4 -14.82 3.68 1.85
CA LEU A 4 -13.45 3.23 2.02
C LEU A 4 -13.46 1.90 2.77
N ASP A 5 -12.91 0.86 2.14
CA ASP A 5 -12.68 -0.44 2.77
C ASP A 5 -11.16 -0.66 2.91
N PHE A 6 -10.65 -0.56 4.13
CA PHE A 6 -9.28 -0.95 4.45
C PHE A 6 -9.27 -2.47 4.67
N ILE A 7 -8.88 -3.21 3.64
CA ILE A 7 -9.05 -4.67 3.59
C ILE A 7 -8.07 -5.35 4.54
N ASN A 8 -8.55 -6.32 5.30
CA ASN A 8 -7.70 -7.15 6.16
C ASN A 8 -6.92 -8.18 5.33
N VAL A 9 -5.93 -7.73 4.63
CA VAL A 9 -5.00 -8.59 3.88
C VAL A 9 -3.93 -9.25 4.77
N GLY A 10 -4.07 -9.11 6.09
CA GLY A 10 -3.06 -9.48 7.05
C GLY A 10 -1.91 -8.49 7.01
N ASN A 11 -0.71 -8.92 6.59
CA ASN A 11 0.40 -7.99 6.40
C ASN A 11 0.24 -7.20 5.11
N GLY A 12 0.32 -5.87 5.20
CA GLY A 12 0.33 -4.98 4.06
C GLY A 12 -0.88 -4.08 3.93
N ASP A 13 -0.91 -3.37 2.82
CA ASP A 13 -1.98 -2.43 2.48
C ASP A 13 -2.81 -2.93 1.31
N SER A 14 -4.12 -2.78 1.41
CA SER A 14 -5.05 -2.81 0.28
C SER A 14 -6.29 -2.02 0.64
N ILE A 15 -6.56 -0.94 -0.08
CA ILE A 15 -7.61 0.01 0.26
C ILE A 15 -8.51 0.17 -0.96
N LEU A 16 -9.75 -0.33 -0.86
CA LEU A 16 -10.78 -0.14 -1.88
C LEU A 16 -11.51 1.17 -1.61
N ILE A 17 -11.59 2.01 -2.63
CA ILE A 17 -12.25 3.32 -2.63
C ILE A 17 -13.38 3.25 -3.64
N ARG A 18 -14.63 3.47 -3.22
CA ARG A 18 -15.79 3.42 -4.11
C ARG A 18 -16.65 4.66 -3.94
N GLU A 19 -16.99 5.31 -5.04
CA GLU A 19 -18.06 6.30 -5.05
C GLU A 19 -19.36 5.64 -5.47
N MET A 20 -20.40 5.79 -4.65
CA MET A 20 -21.73 5.21 -4.85
C MET A 20 -22.77 6.32 -5.08
N ASP A 21 -23.65 6.09 -6.03
CA ASP A 21 -24.81 6.93 -6.28
C ASP A 21 -26.08 6.06 -6.35
N GLY A 22 -27.03 6.31 -5.45
CA GLY A 22 -28.30 5.56 -5.37
C GLY A 22 -28.13 4.04 -5.28
N GLY A 23 -27.05 3.55 -4.63
CA GLY A 23 -26.71 2.12 -4.52
C GLY A 23 -25.93 1.56 -5.73
N ARG A 24 -25.68 2.35 -6.76
CA ARG A 24 -24.87 1.98 -7.93
C ARG A 24 -23.43 2.48 -7.76
N GLN A 25 -22.46 1.61 -8.06
CA GLN A 25 -21.06 2.01 -8.12
C GLN A 25 -20.82 2.94 -9.32
N LYS A 26 -20.38 4.17 -9.05
CA LYS A 26 -20.02 5.19 -10.05
C LYS A 26 -18.53 5.13 -10.39
N PHE A 27 -17.70 4.85 -9.37
CA PHE A 27 -16.25 4.79 -9.47
C PHE A 27 -15.69 3.75 -8.50
N ALA A 28 -14.61 3.09 -8.87
CA ALA A 28 -13.83 2.22 -7.98
C ALA A 28 -12.34 2.38 -8.21
N ALA A 29 -11.60 2.53 -7.12
CA ALA A 29 -10.14 2.48 -7.12
C ALA A 29 -9.61 1.53 -6.05
N LEU A 30 -8.45 0.93 -6.31
CA LEU A 30 -7.71 0.17 -5.32
C LEU A 30 -6.32 0.78 -5.13
N VAL A 31 -5.91 1.00 -3.90
CA VAL A 31 -4.54 1.39 -3.55
C VAL A 31 -3.87 0.21 -2.89
N ASP A 32 -2.82 -0.30 -3.53
CA ASP A 32 -2.09 -1.52 -3.18
C ASP A 32 -2.94 -2.80 -3.18
N CYS A 33 -2.29 -3.95 -3.17
CA CYS A 33 -2.91 -5.26 -3.37
C CYS A 33 -2.70 -6.23 -2.19
N GLY A 34 -1.99 -5.80 -1.15
CA GLY A 34 -1.64 -6.66 -0.02
C GLY A 34 -0.58 -7.71 -0.35
N HIS A 35 -0.39 -8.62 0.57
CA HIS A 35 0.55 -9.73 0.45
C HIS A 35 -0.05 -10.89 -0.37
N ASP A 36 0.79 -11.67 -1.04
CA ASP A 36 0.39 -12.91 -1.76
C ASP A 36 0.15 -14.11 -0.83
N ASN A 37 0.40 -13.94 0.48
CA ASN A 37 0.17 -14.94 1.51
C ASN A 37 -0.51 -14.28 2.73
N LEU A 38 -1.66 -14.78 3.13
CA LEU A 38 -2.41 -14.31 4.32
C LEU A 38 -1.82 -14.83 5.64
N VAL A 39 -0.96 -15.85 5.55
CA VAL A 39 -0.26 -16.46 6.68
C VAL A 39 1.22 -16.12 6.56
N ARG A 40 1.90 -15.89 7.66
CA ARG A 40 3.34 -15.63 7.63
C ARG A 40 4.11 -16.84 7.14
N ASP A 41 5.08 -16.62 6.26
CA ASP A 41 5.96 -17.68 5.73
C ASP A 41 6.77 -18.37 6.84
N ASP A 42 7.10 -17.65 7.92
CA ASP A 42 7.91 -18.09 9.05
C ASP A 42 7.10 -18.63 10.25
N HIS A 43 5.77 -18.41 10.27
CA HIS A 43 4.87 -18.91 11.32
C HIS A 43 3.51 -19.33 10.74
N PRO A 44 3.46 -20.36 9.88
CA PRO A 44 2.23 -20.75 9.18
C PRO A 44 1.13 -21.31 10.09
N GLN A 45 1.43 -21.62 11.35
CA GLN A 45 0.51 -22.31 12.26
C GLN A 45 -0.23 -21.37 13.24
N GLU A 46 0.04 -20.07 13.20
CA GLU A 46 -0.44 -19.12 14.22
C GLU A 46 -1.58 -18.22 13.76
N LEU A 47 -2.29 -18.58 12.70
CA LEU A 47 -3.49 -17.83 12.35
C LEU A 47 -4.60 -18.18 13.33
N ASP A 48 -5.09 -17.19 14.11
CA ASP A 48 -6.28 -17.34 14.94
C ASP A 48 -7.42 -17.85 14.04
N PRO A 49 -8.10 -18.97 14.40
CA PRO A 49 -9.22 -19.50 13.62
C PRO A 49 -10.36 -18.49 13.39
N ARG A 50 -10.45 -17.46 14.22
CA ARG A 50 -11.40 -16.35 14.07
C ARG A 50 -10.94 -15.28 13.08
N SER A 51 -9.69 -15.34 12.62
CA SER A 51 -9.15 -14.36 11.67
C SER A 51 -10.03 -14.24 10.44
N LYS A 52 -10.24 -13.01 10.00
CA LYS A 52 -11.03 -12.67 8.82
C LYS A 52 -10.16 -12.14 7.68
N ARG A 53 -8.87 -12.51 7.66
CA ARG A 53 -7.97 -12.13 6.57
C ARG A 53 -8.49 -12.63 5.25
N ILE A 54 -8.44 -11.79 4.24
CA ILE A 54 -8.92 -12.08 2.90
C ILE A 54 -7.95 -11.48 1.87
N TYR A 55 -7.74 -12.17 0.75
CA TYR A 55 -6.99 -11.59 -0.36
C TYR A 55 -7.78 -10.45 -1.00
N ALA A 56 -7.08 -9.40 -1.44
CA ALA A 56 -7.71 -8.25 -2.07
C ALA A 56 -8.60 -8.64 -3.27
N GLY A 57 -8.13 -9.55 -4.15
CA GLY A 57 -8.92 -10.02 -5.29
C GLY A 57 -10.22 -10.71 -4.87
N ASP A 58 -10.16 -11.58 -3.85
CA ASP A 58 -11.34 -12.30 -3.33
C ASP A 58 -12.32 -11.33 -2.65
N PHE A 59 -11.81 -10.28 -1.99
CA PHE A 59 -12.64 -9.22 -1.41
C PHE A 59 -13.37 -8.42 -2.50
N LEU A 60 -12.67 -8.06 -3.60
CA LEU A 60 -13.28 -7.38 -4.74
C LEU A 60 -14.43 -8.20 -5.34
N GLU A 61 -14.21 -9.50 -5.58
CA GLU A 61 -15.27 -10.42 -6.07
C GLU A 61 -16.46 -10.46 -5.10
N LYS A 62 -16.20 -10.54 -3.80
CA LYS A 62 -17.25 -10.53 -2.76
C LYS A 62 -18.05 -9.23 -2.72
N GLN A 63 -17.39 -8.09 -3.02
CA GLN A 63 -18.05 -6.78 -3.11
C GLN A 63 -18.75 -6.54 -4.46
N GLY A 64 -18.68 -7.48 -5.40
CA GLY A 64 -19.25 -7.34 -6.74
C GLY A 64 -18.50 -6.34 -7.63
N VAL A 65 -17.23 -6.09 -7.33
CA VAL A 65 -16.36 -5.23 -8.13
C VAL A 65 -15.70 -6.09 -9.20
N ASP A 66 -16.01 -5.87 -10.45
CA ASP A 66 -15.44 -6.57 -11.62
C ASP A 66 -14.50 -5.68 -12.45
N ARG A 67 -14.53 -4.36 -12.19
CA ARG A 67 -13.69 -3.36 -12.81
C ARG A 67 -13.22 -2.32 -11.80
N LEU A 68 -11.93 -1.97 -11.90
CA LEU A 68 -11.35 -0.80 -11.25
C LEU A 68 -11.08 0.28 -12.29
N ASP A 69 -11.53 1.49 -12.03
CA ASP A 69 -11.18 2.67 -12.83
C ASP A 69 -9.73 3.10 -12.59
N LEU A 70 -9.23 2.83 -11.37
CA LEU A 70 -7.84 3.09 -10.98
C LEU A 70 -7.30 1.98 -10.08
N LEU A 71 -6.10 1.48 -10.40
CA LEU A 71 -5.23 0.74 -9.48
C LEU A 71 -3.96 1.57 -9.27
N LEU A 72 -3.63 1.88 -8.02
CA LEU A 72 -2.42 2.61 -7.69
C LEU A 72 -1.52 1.74 -6.82
N LEU A 73 -0.27 1.55 -7.23
CA LEU A 73 0.75 0.87 -6.43
C LEU A 73 1.68 1.90 -5.81
N THR A 74 1.83 1.85 -4.49
CA THR A 74 2.62 2.85 -3.76
C THR A 74 4.12 2.61 -3.88
N HIS A 75 4.56 1.36 -3.74
CA HIS A 75 5.96 0.92 -3.84
C HIS A 75 6.05 -0.61 -3.99
N PHE A 76 7.28 -1.16 -4.07
CA PHE A 76 7.50 -2.57 -4.48
C PHE A 76 7.78 -3.55 -3.34
N HIS A 77 7.38 -3.27 -2.10
CA HIS A 77 7.38 -4.31 -1.08
C HIS A 77 6.28 -5.36 -1.34
N ARG A 78 6.59 -6.61 -1.01
CA ARG A 78 5.71 -7.76 -1.26
C ARG A 78 4.33 -7.62 -0.61
N ASP A 79 4.26 -6.98 0.53
CA ASP A 79 3.03 -6.74 1.28
C ASP A 79 2.16 -5.59 0.71
N HIS A 80 2.59 -4.99 -0.41
CA HIS A 80 1.81 -4.03 -1.19
C HIS A 80 1.48 -4.54 -2.59
N ILE A 81 2.44 -5.22 -3.24
CA ILE A 81 2.27 -5.70 -4.62
C ILE A 81 1.99 -7.21 -4.72
N GLY A 82 2.16 -7.97 -3.65
CA GLY A 82 2.11 -9.44 -3.68
C GLY A 82 0.77 -9.99 -4.20
N GLY A 83 -0.32 -9.35 -3.82
CA GLY A 83 -1.67 -9.70 -4.26
C GLY A 83 -2.04 -9.30 -5.68
N LEU A 84 -1.18 -8.55 -6.42
CA LEU A 84 -1.48 -8.00 -7.74
C LEU A 84 -2.00 -9.05 -8.73
N GLY A 85 -1.37 -10.22 -8.79
CA GLY A 85 -1.78 -11.29 -9.69
C GLY A 85 -3.22 -11.81 -9.40
N ARG A 86 -3.64 -11.82 -8.13
CA ARG A 86 -5.02 -12.17 -7.74
C ARG A 86 -6.00 -11.05 -8.09
N VAL A 87 -5.63 -9.80 -7.84
CA VAL A 87 -6.44 -8.63 -8.21
C VAL A 87 -6.67 -8.62 -9.72
N LEU A 88 -5.62 -8.71 -10.53
CA LEU A 88 -5.74 -8.72 -11.99
C LEU A 88 -6.44 -9.97 -12.54
N LYS A 89 -6.48 -11.07 -11.80
CA LYS A 89 -7.29 -12.24 -12.15
C LYS A 89 -8.77 -11.97 -11.90
N ALA A 90 -9.13 -11.29 -10.82
CA ALA A 90 -10.50 -11.02 -10.41
C ALA A 90 -11.14 -9.90 -11.25
N VAL A 91 -10.43 -8.79 -11.49
CA VAL A 91 -11.00 -7.58 -12.09
C VAL A 91 -10.24 -7.12 -13.33
N THR A 92 -10.89 -6.30 -14.16
CA THR A 92 -10.21 -5.46 -15.16
C THR A 92 -9.82 -4.13 -14.55
N VAL A 93 -8.75 -3.52 -15.05
CA VAL A 93 -8.22 -2.24 -14.57
C VAL A 93 -8.15 -1.26 -15.74
N GLU A 94 -8.85 -0.13 -15.64
CA GLU A 94 -8.80 0.90 -16.69
C GLU A 94 -7.42 1.57 -16.72
N ARG A 95 -6.96 2.03 -15.55
CA ARG A 95 -5.67 2.69 -15.39
C ARG A 95 -4.89 2.13 -14.20
N LEU A 96 -3.65 1.70 -14.46
CA LEU A 96 -2.66 1.35 -13.43
C LEU A 96 -1.66 2.49 -13.29
N ILE A 97 -1.52 3.06 -12.10
CA ILE A 97 -0.44 4.00 -11.76
C ILE A 97 0.60 3.28 -10.91
N THR A 98 1.86 3.39 -11.31
CA THR A 98 2.98 2.68 -10.68
C THR A 98 4.26 3.53 -10.68
N PRO A 99 5.15 3.41 -9.68
CA PRO A 99 6.44 4.09 -9.69
C PRO A 99 7.42 3.59 -10.76
N TYR A 100 7.23 2.36 -11.27
CA TYR A 100 8.13 1.75 -12.24
C TYR A 100 7.39 0.73 -13.12
N LEU A 101 7.74 0.69 -14.39
CA LEU A 101 7.30 -0.35 -15.32
C LEU A 101 8.53 -1.15 -15.77
N PRO A 102 8.60 -2.46 -15.45
CA PRO A 102 9.68 -3.33 -15.88
C PRO A 102 9.64 -3.54 -17.41
N PRO A 103 10.78 -3.86 -18.03
CA PRO A 103 10.85 -4.19 -19.46
C PRO A 103 10.26 -5.60 -19.69
N LEU A 104 8.94 -5.67 -19.89
CA LEU A 104 8.16 -6.91 -19.92
C LEU A 104 8.58 -7.88 -21.04
N GLU A 105 9.20 -7.36 -22.09
CA GLU A 105 9.71 -8.14 -23.24
C GLU A 105 11.06 -8.83 -22.95
N GLN A 106 11.74 -8.44 -21.87
CA GLN A 106 13.00 -9.06 -21.49
C GLN A 106 12.76 -10.36 -20.71
N ALA A 107 13.78 -11.23 -20.70
CA ALA A 107 13.74 -12.45 -19.91
C ALA A 107 13.56 -12.14 -18.41
N PRO A 108 12.83 -12.98 -17.68
CA PRO A 108 12.68 -12.86 -16.24
C PRO A 108 14.03 -12.80 -15.52
N ILE A 109 14.07 -11.99 -14.44
CA ILE A 109 15.22 -12.01 -13.53
C ILE A 109 15.18 -13.30 -12.72
N ASP A 110 16.27 -14.08 -12.76
CA ASP A 110 16.46 -15.14 -11.75
C ASP A 110 17.15 -14.54 -10.51
N PRO A 111 16.45 -14.34 -9.40
CA PRO A 111 17.03 -13.74 -8.20
C PRO A 111 18.15 -14.56 -7.56
N ASP A 112 18.19 -15.85 -7.84
CA ASP A 112 19.13 -16.80 -7.24
C ASP A 112 20.28 -17.22 -8.18
N ALA A 113 20.33 -16.65 -9.40
CA ALA A 113 21.37 -16.97 -10.37
C ALA A 113 22.80 -16.68 -9.88
N ASP A 114 22.95 -15.71 -8.96
CA ASP A 114 24.24 -15.41 -8.34
C ASP A 114 24.14 -15.48 -6.80
N PRO A 115 24.63 -16.58 -6.18
CA PRO A 115 24.63 -16.74 -4.74
C PRO A 115 25.47 -15.69 -3.99
N ALA A 116 26.41 -15.00 -4.65
CA ALA A 116 27.21 -13.94 -4.05
C ALA A 116 26.39 -12.65 -3.81
N VAL A 117 25.26 -12.48 -4.49
CA VAL A 117 24.33 -11.37 -4.25
C VAL A 117 23.67 -11.54 -2.88
N PRO A 118 23.76 -10.55 -1.98
CA PRO A 118 23.19 -10.62 -0.63
C PRO A 118 21.69 -10.92 -0.62
N LYS A 119 21.21 -11.66 0.39
CA LYS A 119 19.80 -12.07 0.52
C LYS A 119 18.82 -10.90 0.38
N ALA A 120 19.11 -9.73 0.97
CA ALA A 120 18.26 -8.55 0.89
C ALA A 120 18.09 -8.07 -0.57
N ALA A 121 19.18 -8.05 -1.34
CA ALA A 121 19.14 -7.68 -2.76
C ALA A 121 18.39 -8.75 -3.59
N ARG A 122 18.60 -10.02 -3.31
CA ARG A 122 17.84 -11.11 -3.97
C ARG A 122 16.34 -11.02 -3.68
N ASN A 123 15.95 -10.67 -2.45
CA ASN A 123 14.54 -10.44 -2.12
C ASN A 123 13.96 -9.26 -2.88
N LEU A 124 14.71 -8.15 -3.03
CA LEU A 124 14.27 -7.02 -3.86
C LEU A 124 14.01 -7.49 -5.31
N LEU A 125 14.93 -8.24 -5.90
CA LEU A 125 14.76 -8.78 -7.25
C LEU A 125 13.55 -9.71 -7.36
N ARG A 126 13.26 -10.52 -6.33
CA ARG A 126 12.04 -11.34 -6.27
C ARG A 126 10.78 -10.48 -6.27
N TYR A 127 10.76 -9.36 -5.55
CA TYR A 127 9.59 -8.48 -5.54
C TYR A 127 9.38 -7.82 -6.88
N VAL A 128 10.44 -7.30 -7.50
CA VAL A 128 10.37 -6.70 -8.85
C VAL A 128 9.90 -7.73 -9.88
N GLU A 129 10.39 -8.97 -9.80
CA GLU A 129 9.99 -10.02 -10.71
C GLU A 129 8.56 -10.52 -10.48
N LEU A 130 8.13 -10.65 -9.21
CA LEU A 130 6.74 -10.96 -8.87
C LEU A 130 5.75 -9.96 -9.50
N TYR A 131 6.11 -8.68 -9.44
CA TYR A 131 5.36 -7.61 -10.09
C TYR A 131 5.37 -7.75 -11.62
N ALA A 132 6.54 -7.95 -12.22
CA ALA A 132 6.69 -8.14 -13.66
C ALA A 132 5.89 -9.34 -14.19
N ASP A 133 5.92 -10.46 -13.47
CA ASP A 133 5.19 -11.68 -13.83
C ASP A 133 3.67 -11.46 -13.81
N ALA A 134 3.15 -10.75 -12.81
CA ALA A 134 1.75 -10.39 -12.77
C ALA A 134 1.36 -9.53 -13.99
N LEU A 135 2.20 -8.55 -14.36
CA LEU A 135 1.96 -7.71 -15.53
C LEU A 135 2.05 -8.51 -16.85
N ARG A 136 3.09 -9.35 -17.05
CA ARG A 136 3.19 -10.19 -18.25
C ARG A 136 1.94 -11.05 -18.43
N LYS A 137 1.49 -11.68 -17.35
CA LYS A 137 0.36 -12.61 -17.39
C LYS A 137 -0.98 -11.91 -17.65
N TYR A 138 -1.18 -10.74 -17.06
CA TYR A 138 -2.48 -10.08 -17.04
C TYR A 138 -2.50 -8.71 -17.74
N ARG A 139 -1.47 -8.38 -18.57
CA ARG A 139 -1.40 -7.10 -19.29
C ARG A 139 -2.67 -6.78 -20.08
N HIS A 140 -3.29 -7.82 -20.65
CA HIS A 140 -4.51 -7.72 -21.45
C HIS A 140 -5.75 -7.30 -20.62
N ARG A 141 -5.67 -7.30 -19.32
CA ARG A 141 -6.74 -6.84 -18.40
C ARG A 141 -6.53 -5.42 -17.91
N ILE A 142 -5.47 -4.75 -18.35
CA ILE A 142 -5.12 -3.39 -18.00
C ILE A 142 -5.23 -2.51 -19.24
N GLY A 143 -6.05 -1.46 -19.20
CA GLY A 143 -6.18 -0.49 -20.27
C GLY A 143 -4.89 0.33 -20.44
N GLU A 144 -4.60 1.20 -19.50
CA GLU A 144 -3.45 2.08 -19.50
C GLU A 144 -2.51 1.79 -18.31
N ILE A 145 -1.19 1.87 -18.54
CA ILE A 145 -0.19 1.88 -17.48
C ILE A 145 0.51 3.23 -17.48
N VAL A 146 0.40 3.96 -16.37
CA VAL A 146 1.03 5.26 -16.17
C VAL A 146 2.16 5.12 -15.19
N VAL A 147 3.38 5.42 -15.63
CA VAL A 147 4.53 5.50 -14.73
C VAL A 147 4.56 6.88 -14.11
N TYR A 148 4.43 6.94 -12.80
CA TYR A 148 4.43 8.19 -12.06
C TYR A 148 5.85 8.81 -12.07
N PRO A 149 6.03 10.04 -12.56
CA PRO A 149 7.35 10.64 -12.73
C PRO A 149 8.03 11.04 -11.42
N GLY A 150 7.27 11.16 -10.32
CA GLY A 150 7.78 11.43 -8.98
C GLY A 150 8.42 12.81 -8.77
N ASN A 151 8.18 13.77 -9.66
CA ASN A 151 8.83 15.07 -9.64
C ASN A 151 7.90 16.24 -9.23
N ARG A 152 6.62 15.98 -9.03
CA ARG A 152 5.61 16.96 -8.64
C ARG A 152 4.41 16.25 -8.02
N VAL A 153 3.61 16.99 -7.26
CA VAL A 153 2.26 16.55 -6.89
C VAL A 153 1.44 16.44 -8.16
N GLU A 154 0.74 15.33 -8.32
CA GLU A 154 -0.18 15.11 -9.42
C GLU A 154 -1.60 15.02 -8.87
N THR A 155 -2.48 15.90 -9.37
CA THR A 155 -3.88 15.93 -8.99
C THR A 155 -4.70 15.18 -10.04
N LEU A 156 -5.42 14.16 -9.59
CA LEU A 156 -6.35 13.37 -10.40
C LEU A 156 -7.79 13.75 -10.06
N HIS A 157 -8.52 14.23 -11.04
CA HIS A 157 -9.99 14.37 -10.93
C HIS A 157 -10.59 13.00 -11.26
N LEU A 158 -10.95 12.23 -10.25
CA LEU A 158 -11.42 10.86 -10.38
C LEU A 158 -12.89 10.82 -10.78
N THR A 159 -13.68 11.73 -10.21
CA THR A 159 -15.08 12.01 -10.57
C THR A 159 -15.34 13.51 -10.43
N ASP A 160 -16.59 13.94 -10.61
CA ASP A 160 -16.96 15.34 -10.38
C ASP A 160 -16.83 15.76 -8.91
N GLU A 161 -16.89 14.80 -7.98
CA GLU A 161 -16.91 15.02 -6.52
C GLU A 161 -15.63 14.53 -5.82
N LEU A 162 -14.92 13.54 -6.43
CA LEU A 162 -13.74 12.92 -5.84
C LEU A 162 -12.48 13.35 -6.57
N THR A 163 -11.55 13.92 -5.81
CA THR A 163 -10.22 14.30 -6.28
C THR A 163 -9.15 13.58 -5.44
N MET A 164 -8.05 13.19 -6.07
CA MET A 164 -6.89 12.58 -5.40
C MET A 164 -5.61 13.33 -5.78
N ASP A 165 -4.87 13.80 -4.78
CA ASP A 165 -3.48 14.21 -4.96
C ASP A 165 -2.55 13.03 -4.70
N ILE A 166 -1.63 12.76 -5.64
CA ILE A 166 -0.51 11.84 -5.44
C ILE A 166 0.68 12.65 -4.97
N LEU A 167 1.14 12.35 -3.76
CA LEU A 167 2.30 12.96 -3.12
C LEU A 167 3.49 12.02 -3.26
N PHE A 168 4.62 12.55 -3.67
CA PHE A 168 5.86 11.78 -3.88
C PHE A 168 6.85 11.97 -2.72
N GLY A 169 7.88 11.14 -2.71
CA GLY A 169 9.07 11.33 -1.89
C GLY A 169 10.04 12.36 -2.51
N GLU A 170 11.31 12.01 -2.57
CA GLU A 170 12.31 12.85 -3.23
C GLU A 170 12.33 12.58 -4.75
N PRO A 171 12.22 13.61 -5.60
CA PRO A 171 12.12 13.43 -7.05
C PRO A 171 13.29 12.65 -7.70
N VAL A 172 14.47 12.74 -7.12
CA VAL A 172 15.68 12.04 -7.58
C VAL A 172 15.60 10.52 -7.40
N LEU A 173 14.72 10.03 -6.54
CA LEU A 173 14.63 8.61 -6.20
C LEU A 173 14.09 7.76 -7.36
N TYR A 174 13.06 8.21 -8.05
CA TYR A 174 12.38 7.40 -9.05
C TYR A 174 13.23 7.10 -10.29
N PRO A 175 13.94 8.08 -10.89
CA PRO A 175 14.88 7.81 -12.00
C PRO A 175 16.00 6.84 -11.58
N ARG A 176 16.53 6.99 -10.37
CA ARG A 176 17.59 6.13 -9.85
C ARG A 176 17.10 4.71 -9.55
N GLN A 177 15.90 4.57 -8.99
CA GLN A 177 15.27 3.27 -8.80
C GLN A 177 15.08 2.55 -10.14
N LYS A 178 14.57 3.26 -11.14
CA LYS A 178 14.41 2.73 -12.51
C LYS A 178 15.75 2.25 -13.07
N GLU A 179 16.81 3.05 -12.97
CA GLU A 179 18.15 2.70 -13.45
C GLU A 179 18.66 1.39 -12.84
N VAL A 180 18.53 1.23 -11.51
CA VAL A 180 18.97 0.03 -10.80
C VAL A 180 18.16 -1.21 -11.20
N PHE A 181 16.85 -1.08 -11.37
CA PHE A 181 16.00 -2.18 -11.78
C PHE A 181 16.23 -2.57 -13.24
N ASP A 182 16.35 -1.60 -14.15
CA ASP A 182 16.67 -1.86 -15.56
C ASP A 182 18.06 -2.52 -15.71
N ALA A 183 19.05 -2.11 -14.89
CA ALA A 183 20.37 -2.72 -14.87
C ALA A 183 20.30 -4.20 -14.46
N ALA A 184 19.45 -4.54 -13.48
CA ALA A 184 19.24 -5.92 -13.06
C ALA A 184 18.66 -6.80 -14.20
N TYR A 185 17.75 -6.26 -15.03
CA TYR A 185 17.23 -6.93 -16.23
C TYR A 185 18.30 -7.14 -17.31
N ARG A 186 19.32 -6.28 -17.38
CA ARG A 186 20.48 -6.46 -18.27
C ARG A 186 21.54 -7.41 -17.71
N GLY A 187 21.29 -8.02 -16.55
CA GLY A 187 22.25 -8.88 -15.87
C GLY A 187 23.32 -8.14 -15.06
N GLU A 188 23.24 -6.82 -14.98
CA GLU A 188 24.13 -5.98 -14.20
C GLU A 188 23.64 -5.93 -12.73
N ARG A 189 24.35 -6.60 -11.82
CA ARG A 189 23.91 -6.74 -10.43
C ARG A 189 24.85 -6.03 -9.48
N ASN A 190 24.77 -4.70 -9.42
CA ASN A 190 25.48 -3.94 -8.40
C ASN A 190 24.88 -4.20 -7.03
N SER A 191 25.55 -5.03 -6.24
CA SER A 191 25.09 -5.43 -4.90
C SER A 191 24.88 -4.24 -3.96
N TYR A 192 25.69 -3.18 -4.07
CA TYR A 192 25.56 -1.99 -3.25
C TYR A 192 24.23 -1.27 -3.51
N ASP A 193 23.93 -1.00 -4.78
CA ASP A 193 22.70 -0.31 -5.18
C ASP A 193 21.46 -1.15 -4.86
N LEU A 194 21.50 -2.46 -5.11
CA LEU A 194 20.41 -3.37 -4.80
C LEU A 194 20.15 -3.46 -3.28
N ILE A 195 21.20 -3.49 -2.45
CA ILE A 195 21.04 -3.48 -0.99
C ILE A 195 20.48 -2.13 -0.53
N HIS A 196 20.98 -1.03 -1.10
CA HIS A 196 20.47 0.30 -0.78
C HIS A 196 18.97 0.38 -1.02
N TRP A 197 18.51 -0.04 -2.20
CA TRP A 197 17.07 -0.04 -2.53
C TRP A 197 16.27 -1.06 -1.72
N ALA A 198 16.81 -2.23 -1.42
CA ALA A 198 16.15 -3.20 -0.56
C ALA A 198 15.84 -2.67 0.85
N LYS A 199 16.64 -1.70 1.33
CA LYS A 199 16.46 -1.03 2.63
C LYS A 199 15.67 0.28 2.53
N SER A 200 15.47 0.79 1.34
CA SER A 200 14.97 2.16 1.13
C SER A 200 13.69 2.21 0.27
N LEU A 201 13.05 1.07 -0.03
CA LEU A 201 11.83 1.06 -0.84
C LEU A 201 10.73 1.98 -0.29
N ASN A 202 10.62 2.07 1.04
CA ASN A 202 9.63 2.93 1.69
C ASN A 202 9.85 4.43 1.41
N VAL A 203 11.08 4.87 1.11
CA VAL A 203 11.32 6.28 0.76
C VAL A 203 10.74 6.66 -0.61
N SER A 204 10.47 5.67 -1.47
CA SER A 204 9.78 5.87 -2.75
C SER A 204 8.27 5.66 -2.65
N SER A 205 7.72 5.38 -1.46
CA SER A 205 6.31 5.12 -1.28
C SER A 205 5.47 6.36 -1.63
N LEU A 206 4.56 6.21 -2.59
CA LEU A 206 3.59 7.22 -2.94
C LEU A 206 2.57 7.35 -1.80
N ARG A 207 2.19 8.58 -1.52
CA ARG A 207 1.15 8.91 -0.54
C ARG A 207 -0.01 9.53 -1.29
N GLN A 208 -1.23 9.37 -0.82
CA GLN A 208 -2.40 9.94 -1.46
C GLN A 208 -3.16 10.83 -0.48
N ARG A 209 -3.77 11.89 -1.02
CA ARG A 209 -4.73 12.72 -0.32
C ARG A 209 -6.00 12.82 -1.15
N LEU A 210 -7.08 12.33 -0.59
CA LEU A 210 -8.40 12.34 -1.22
C LEU A 210 -9.20 13.52 -0.67
N TYR A 211 -9.96 14.14 -1.56
CA TYR A 211 -10.90 15.22 -1.23
C TYR A 211 -12.29 14.82 -1.73
N TYR A 212 -13.25 14.80 -0.83
CA TYR A 212 -14.64 14.47 -1.11
C TYR A 212 -15.59 15.27 -0.21
N HIS A 213 -16.46 16.09 -0.77
CA HIS A 213 -17.45 16.92 -0.03
C HIS A 213 -16.86 17.66 1.19
N GLY A 214 -15.67 18.24 1.05
CA GLY A 214 -14.98 18.94 2.13
C GLY A 214 -14.37 18.01 3.21
N ARG A 215 -14.39 16.71 3.00
CA ARG A 215 -13.67 15.74 3.81
C ARG A 215 -12.33 15.40 3.17
N GLU A 216 -11.36 15.12 4.00
CA GLU A 216 -9.99 14.81 3.57
C GLU A 216 -9.51 13.51 4.16
N VAL A 217 -9.05 12.61 3.28
CA VAL A 217 -8.48 11.31 3.66
C VAL A 217 -7.02 11.25 3.22
N VAL A 218 -6.14 10.91 4.14
CA VAL A 218 -4.70 10.75 3.87
C VAL A 218 -4.33 9.28 3.94
N LEU A 219 -3.80 8.74 2.85
CA LEU A 219 -3.25 7.39 2.76
C LEU A 219 -1.72 7.49 2.78
N GLY A 220 -1.13 7.01 3.88
CA GLY A 220 0.28 7.25 4.17
C GLY A 220 1.25 6.34 3.41
N GLY A 221 0.77 5.28 2.75
CA GLY A 221 1.65 4.23 2.24
C GLY A 221 2.59 3.74 3.34
N ASP A 222 3.86 3.51 3.00
CA ASP A 222 4.91 3.16 3.98
C ASP A 222 5.92 4.28 4.22
N ALA A 223 5.52 5.52 3.92
CA ALA A 223 6.37 6.69 4.10
C ALA A 223 6.83 6.86 5.56
N TYR A 224 8.09 7.23 5.74
CA TYR A 224 8.62 7.58 7.05
C TYR A 224 8.14 8.96 7.50
N ALA A 225 8.09 9.19 8.82
CA ALA A 225 7.58 10.42 9.40
C ALA A 225 8.29 11.69 8.87
N HIS A 226 9.63 11.64 8.65
CA HIS A 226 10.39 12.78 8.15
C HIS A 226 10.00 13.20 6.72
N MET A 227 9.48 12.28 5.92
CA MET A 227 9.04 12.57 4.54
C MET A 227 7.81 13.47 4.49
N TRP A 228 7.05 13.55 5.57
CA TRP A 228 5.89 14.45 5.69
C TRP A 228 6.29 15.88 6.07
N GLU A 229 7.47 16.05 6.62
CA GLU A 229 7.95 17.37 7.05
C GLU A 229 8.30 18.28 5.87
N THR A 230 8.55 17.69 4.70
CA THR A 230 8.87 18.40 3.45
C THR A 230 7.63 18.73 2.60
N VAL A 231 6.47 18.18 2.97
CA VAL A 231 5.19 18.42 2.30
C VAL A 231 4.29 19.21 3.24
N THR A 232 3.52 20.16 2.72
CA THR A 232 2.54 20.91 3.54
C THR A 232 1.49 19.93 4.06
N ALA A 233 1.68 19.43 5.27
CA ALA A 233 0.73 18.55 5.93
C ALA A 233 -0.36 19.39 6.57
N THR A 234 -1.53 19.42 5.92
CA THR A 234 -2.74 20.05 6.44
C THR A 234 -3.58 19.03 7.20
N PRO A 235 -4.50 19.46 8.08
CA PRO A 235 -5.40 18.55 8.79
C PRO A 235 -6.18 17.64 7.84
N CYS A 236 -6.54 16.43 8.32
CA CYS A 236 -7.37 15.48 7.61
C CYS A 236 -8.43 14.87 8.54
N ASP A 237 -9.49 14.31 7.97
CA ASP A 237 -10.52 13.61 8.74
C ASP A 237 -10.08 12.17 9.04
N ILE A 238 -9.51 11.47 8.05
CA ILE A 238 -9.10 10.07 8.15
C ILE A 238 -7.62 9.95 7.76
N LEU A 239 -6.85 9.22 8.56
CA LEU A 239 -5.47 8.88 8.29
C LEU A 239 -5.30 7.36 8.21
N LYS A 240 -4.89 6.82 7.05
CA LYS A 240 -4.21 5.53 7.06
C LYS A 240 -2.81 5.74 7.62
N VAL A 241 -2.53 5.14 8.76
CA VAL A 241 -1.26 5.30 9.46
C VAL A 241 -0.12 4.73 8.61
N PRO A 242 0.94 5.50 8.35
CA PRO A 242 2.04 5.03 7.51
C PRO A 242 2.72 3.78 8.09
N HIS A 243 3.22 2.91 7.21
CA HIS A 243 4.13 1.80 7.49
C HIS A 243 3.68 0.93 8.68
N HIS A 244 2.38 0.58 8.70
CA HIS A 244 1.76 -0.34 9.67
C HIS A 244 2.02 0.05 11.13
N ALA A 245 2.09 1.36 11.43
CA ALA A 245 2.43 1.92 12.74
C ALA A 245 3.82 1.47 13.26
N SER A 246 4.83 1.37 12.37
CA SER A 246 6.22 1.16 12.77
C SER A 246 6.78 2.37 13.53
N LEU A 247 7.83 2.17 14.33
CA LEU A 247 8.41 3.23 15.16
C LEU A 247 8.88 4.46 14.35
N SER A 248 9.30 4.27 13.10
CA SER A 248 9.78 5.35 12.22
C SER A 248 8.68 6.05 11.41
N SER A 249 7.43 5.57 11.48
CA SER A 249 6.36 6.01 10.58
C SER A 249 5.60 7.23 11.08
N THR A 250 5.49 7.39 12.39
CA THR A 250 4.57 8.35 13.00
C THR A 250 5.24 9.05 14.18
N THR A 251 5.08 10.35 14.24
CA THR A 251 5.59 11.20 15.34
C THR A 251 4.47 12.06 15.90
N ARG A 252 4.63 12.52 17.14
CA ARG A 252 3.74 13.51 17.75
C ARG A 252 3.63 14.79 16.89
N LYS A 253 4.73 15.19 16.24
CA LYS A 253 4.75 16.34 15.32
C LYS A 253 3.81 16.09 14.13
N LEU A 254 3.93 14.94 13.47
CA LEU A 254 3.08 14.57 12.34
C LEU A 254 1.60 14.55 12.73
N LEU A 255 1.24 13.94 13.86
CA LEU A 255 -0.15 13.89 14.32
C LEU A 255 -0.70 15.29 14.68
N LYS A 256 0.13 16.19 15.22
CA LYS A 256 -0.26 17.60 15.44
C LYS A 256 -0.51 18.37 14.14
N MET A 257 0.19 18.02 13.07
CA MET A 257 0.00 18.64 11.74
C MET A 257 -1.25 18.08 11.06
N LEU A 258 -1.40 16.76 11.00
CA LEU A 258 -2.52 16.11 10.32
C LEU A 258 -3.83 16.14 11.11
N LYS A 259 -3.80 16.15 12.43
CA LYS A 259 -4.96 16.19 13.33
C LYS A 259 -6.11 15.26 12.92
N PRO A 260 -5.84 13.99 12.61
CA PRO A 260 -6.88 13.09 12.13
C PRO A 260 -7.95 12.87 13.21
N LYS A 261 -9.22 12.73 12.78
CA LYS A 261 -10.34 12.33 13.63
C LYS A 261 -10.42 10.82 13.80
N LEU A 262 -10.03 10.10 12.75
CA LEU A 262 -9.92 8.65 12.71
C LEU A 262 -8.58 8.24 12.13
N ALA A 263 -7.90 7.31 12.78
CA ALA A 263 -6.71 6.66 12.27
C ALA A 263 -6.98 5.16 12.00
N VAL A 264 -6.60 4.67 10.83
CA VAL A 264 -6.67 3.25 10.47
C VAL A 264 -5.26 2.69 10.34
N VAL A 265 -4.99 1.61 11.04
CA VAL A 265 -3.72 0.88 11.00
C VAL A 265 -3.92 -0.41 10.22
N CYS A 266 -3.40 -0.47 9.00
CA CYS A 266 -3.35 -1.70 8.22
C CYS A 266 -2.19 -2.56 8.75
N VAL A 267 -2.48 -3.74 9.30
CA VAL A 267 -1.47 -4.53 10.01
C VAL A 267 -1.94 -5.96 10.22
N ALA A 268 -1.01 -6.91 10.31
CA ALA A 268 -1.28 -8.26 10.74
C ALA A 268 -1.18 -8.40 12.26
N ALA A 269 -2.14 -9.06 12.87
CA ALA A 269 -2.04 -9.46 14.28
C ALA A 269 -0.94 -10.53 14.47
N GLY A 270 -0.37 -10.57 15.68
CA GLY A 270 0.61 -11.59 16.07
C GLY A 270 2.00 -11.42 15.44
N ARG A 271 2.37 -10.21 14.97
CA ARG A 271 3.73 -9.96 14.47
C ARG A 271 4.70 -9.68 15.61
N PRO A 272 5.74 -10.49 15.77
CA PRO A 272 6.79 -10.24 16.76
C PRO A 272 7.78 -9.15 16.32
N ASP A 273 7.72 -8.70 15.07
CA ASP A 273 8.64 -7.75 14.45
C ASP A 273 8.24 -6.28 14.66
N GLU A 274 7.57 -5.99 15.78
CA GLU A 274 7.32 -4.63 16.25
C GLU A 274 6.28 -3.82 15.47
N ARG A 275 5.35 -4.48 14.76
CA ARG A 275 4.23 -3.79 14.08
C ARG A 275 2.88 -4.38 14.46
N PRO A 276 1.94 -3.57 14.94
CA PRO A 276 2.11 -2.15 15.24
C PRO A 276 2.98 -1.94 16.49
N HIS A 277 3.88 -0.96 16.47
CA HIS A 277 4.76 -0.69 17.61
C HIS A 277 3.94 -0.13 18.79
N PRO A 278 4.02 -0.70 20.02
CA PRO A 278 3.17 -0.30 21.15
C PRO A 278 3.25 1.19 21.49
N TYR A 279 4.43 1.80 21.39
CA TYR A 279 4.60 3.24 21.58
C TYR A 279 3.80 4.06 20.56
N ILE A 280 3.81 3.66 19.29
CA ILE A 280 3.03 4.37 18.25
C ILE A 280 1.53 4.19 18.48
N VAL A 281 1.09 2.99 18.86
CA VAL A 281 -0.32 2.76 19.21
C VAL A 281 -0.73 3.60 20.42
N SER A 282 0.10 3.69 21.47
CA SER A 282 -0.16 4.57 22.63
C SER A 282 -0.25 6.04 22.18
N LEU A 283 0.65 6.49 21.32
CA LEU A 283 0.65 7.85 20.79
C LEU A 283 -0.62 8.15 19.96
N LEU A 284 -1.05 7.20 19.13
CA LEU A 284 -2.30 7.32 18.38
C LEU A 284 -3.50 7.41 19.30
N LYS A 285 -3.61 6.52 20.28
CA LYS A 285 -4.70 6.53 21.27
C LYS A 285 -4.75 7.79 22.12
N GLU A 286 -3.60 8.44 22.39
CA GLU A 286 -3.54 9.73 23.10
C GLU A 286 -4.02 10.90 22.22
N MET A 287 -3.72 10.88 20.91
CA MET A 287 -3.83 12.07 20.07
C MET A 287 -4.95 12.02 19.04
N VAL A 288 -5.50 10.84 18.75
CA VAL A 288 -6.54 10.64 17.75
C VAL A 288 -7.81 10.13 18.44
N PRO A 289 -8.97 10.77 18.19
CA PRO A 289 -10.23 10.39 18.84
C PRO A 289 -10.61 8.93 18.63
N GLU A 290 -10.34 8.39 17.44
CA GLU A 290 -10.70 7.02 17.10
C GLU A 290 -9.53 6.33 16.36
N VAL A 291 -9.19 5.09 16.76
CA VAL A 291 -8.13 4.28 16.14
C VAL A 291 -8.67 2.89 15.87
N ARG A 292 -8.65 2.46 14.61
CA ARG A 292 -9.08 1.14 14.15
C ARG A 292 -7.89 0.37 13.55
N PHE A 293 -7.96 -0.97 13.63
CA PHE A 293 -6.94 -1.88 13.08
C PHE A 293 -7.62 -2.81 12.07
N THR A 294 -6.95 -3.14 10.97
CA THR A 294 -7.52 -4.04 9.97
C THR A 294 -7.58 -5.49 10.42
N ASP A 295 -6.72 -5.90 11.35
CA ASP A 295 -6.69 -7.26 11.91
C ASP A 295 -6.84 -7.25 13.44
N ALA A 296 -7.03 -8.41 14.02
CA ALA A 296 -7.29 -8.63 15.44
C ALA A 296 -6.06 -8.36 16.34
N VAL A 297 -5.58 -7.12 16.33
CA VAL A 297 -4.46 -6.68 17.16
C VAL A 297 -4.87 -6.71 18.63
N SER A 298 -4.04 -7.32 19.47
CA SER A 298 -4.20 -7.32 20.93
C SER A 298 -2.93 -6.74 21.56
N ILE A 299 -3.09 -5.65 22.32
CA ILE A 299 -2.03 -5.05 23.12
C ILE A 299 -2.59 -4.87 24.54
N PRO A 300 -2.08 -5.61 25.54
CA PRO A 300 -2.62 -5.59 26.89
C PRO A 300 -2.80 -4.18 27.45
N GLY A 301 -4.02 -3.88 27.93
CA GLY A 301 -4.39 -2.58 28.48
C GLY A 301 -4.49 -1.43 27.47
N LEU A 302 -4.33 -1.68 26.16
CA LEU A 302 -4.33 -0.65 25.13
C LEU A 302 -5.27 -0.94 23.95
N VAL A 303 -5.29 -2.18 23.46
CA VAL A 303 -6.12 -2.60 22.30
C VAL A 303 -6.70 -3.98 22.55
N GLU A 304 -8.02 -4.10 22.46
CA GLU A 304 -8.73 -5.37 22.40
C GLU A 304 -8.91 -5.81 20.94
N PRO A 305 -8.81 -7.12 20.63
CA PRO A 305 -8.88 -7.61 19.27
C PRO A 305 -10.29 -7.53 18.69
N GLU A 306 -10.40 -7.01 17.46
CA GLU A 306 -11.62 -7.02 16.66
C GLU A 306 -11.40 -7.86 15.39
N PHE A 307 -12.44 -8.62 14.97
CA PHE A 307 -12.37 -9.56 13.85
C PHE A 307 -13.28 -9.13 12.71
N HIS A 308 -12.72 -8.56 11.65
CA HIS A 308 -13.45 -8.12 10.45
C HIS A 308 -12.61 -8.34 9.19
N GLU A 309 -13.27 -8.39 8.03
CA GLU A 309 -12.61 -8.52 6.73
C GLU A 309 -12.08 -7.19 6.21
N SER A 310 -12.66 -6.09 6.66
CA SER A 310 -12.20 -4.73 6.36
C SER A 310 -12.62 -3.76 7.47
N VAL A 311 -11.88 -2.69 7.64
CA VAL A 311 -12.38 -1.48 8.31
C VAL A 311 -13.17 -0.71 7.27
N HIS A 312 -14.49 -0.71 7.41
CA HIS A 312 -15.44 -0.07 6.50
C HIS A 312 -15.80 1.33 7.00
N ILE A 313 -15.73 2.33 6.12
CA ILE A 313 -16.01 3.74 6.42
C ILE A 313 -16.84 4.33 5.30
N GLU A 314 -17.93 5.00 5.64
CA GLU A 314 -18.79 5.76 4.73
C GLU A 314 -18.62 7.25 4.97
N ILE A 315 -18.53 8.03 3.89
CA ILE A 315 -18.43 9.50 3.87
C ILE A 315 -19.55 10.02 2.99
N GLU A 316 -20.44 10.80 3.58
CA GLU A 316 -21.55 11.46 2.89
C GLU A 316 -21.11 12.76 2.17
#